data_252081c9e7fc0e715bc97d2f8648441f
#
_entry.id   252081c9e7fc0e715bc97d2f8648441f
#
_cell.length_a   1.000
_cell.length_b   1.000
_cell.length_c   1.000
_cell.angle_alpha   90.00
_cell.angle_beta   90.00
_cell.angle_gamma   90.00
#
_symmetry.space_group_name_H-M   'P 1'
#
loop_
_entity.id
_entity.type
_entity.pdbx_description
1 polymer ?
#
loop_
_entity_poly.entity_id
_entity_poly.type
_entity_poly.pdbx_seq_one_letter_code
_entity_poly.pdbx_strand_id
1 'polypeptide(L)'
;MKFQVNIQTDQVQVNESITGENESDIWKQARKELERRAPFLVRAAIKLMSDQSLWSRITGYINEKHNLHEPVPNTAEEFMALGIRTGYITRLD
;
A
#
# COMPACT_ATOMS: atom_id res chain seq x y z
N MET A 1 13.54 1.40 10.42
CA MET A 1 12.29 2.19 10.49
C MET A 1 11.10 1.30 10.74
N LYS A 2 10.09 1.82 11.39
CA LYS A 2 8.91 1.07 11.76
C LYS A 2 7.65 1.89 11.46
N PHE A 3 6.68 1.27 10.82
CA PHE A 3 5.44 1.92 10.42
C PHE A 3 4.23 1.05 10.75
N GLN A 4 3.13 1.71 11.11
CA GLN A 4 1.81 1.10 11.06
C GLN A 4 1.26 1.33 9.66
N VAL A 5 1.00 0.26 8.94
CA VAL A 5 0.54 0.32 7.55
C VAL A 5 -0.90 -0.18 7.47
N ASN A 6 -1.80 0.69 7.03
CA ASN A 6 -3.20 0.36 6.80
C ASN A 6 -3.51 0.59 5.33
N ILE A 7 -3.18 -0.40 4.49
CA ILE A 7 -3.42 -0.35 3.06
C ILE A 7 -4.73 -1.05 2.75
N GLN A 8 -5.56 -0.39 1.97
CA GLN A 8 -6.88 -0.92 1.67
C GLN A 8 -7.21 -0.77 0.19
N THR A 9 -7.81 -1.81 -0.38
CA THR A 9 -8.47 -1.78 -1.67
C THR A 9 -9.92 -2.21 -1.45
N ASP A 10 -10.72 -2.24 -2.51
CA ASP A 10 -12.10 -2.73 -2.44
C ASP A 10 -12.20 -4.22 -2.08
N GLN A 11 -11.09 -4.96 -2.14
CA GLN A 11 -11.09 -6.42 -1.96
C GLN A 11 -10.17 -6.91 -0.86
N VAL A 12 -9.17 -6.14 -0.46
CA VAL A 12 -8.14 -6.57 0.50
C VAL A 12 -7.78 -5.43 1.44
N GLN A 13 -7.58 -5.76 2.70
CA GLN A 13 -7.08 -4.79 3.70
C GLN A 13 -5.88 -5.38 4.43
N VAL A 14 -4.84 -4.57 4.61
CA VAL A 14 -3.69 -4.87 5.45
C VAL A 14 -3.60 -3.80 6.52
N ASN A 15 -3.58 -4.21 7.78
CA ASN A 15 -3.40 -3.32 8.92
C ASN A 15 -2.37 -3.95 9.84
N GLU A 16 -1.09 -3.65 9.58
CA GLU A 16 0.04 -4.30 10.24
C GLU A 16 1.11 -3.30 10.63
N SER A 17 1.82 -3.62 11.71
CA SER A 17 3.06 -2.95 12.08
C SER A 17 4.20 -3.62 11.32
N ILE A 18 4.95 -2.86 10.54
CA ILE A 18 6.02 -3.38 9.67
C ILE A 18 7.33 -2.68 10.02
N THR A 19 8.38 -3.47 10.20
CA THR A 19 9.74 -2.97 10.42
C THR A 19 10.60 -3.34 9.22
N GLY A 20 11.38 -2.39 8.73
CA GLY A 20 12.26 -2.58 7.60
C GLY A 20 13.42 -1.60 7.60
N GLU A 21 14.35 -1.80 6.68
CA GLU A 21 15.56 -0.98 6.56
C GLU A 21 15.28 0.33 5.82
N ASN A 22 14.35 0.32 4.87
CA ASN A 22 14.00 1.48 4.06
C ASN A 22 12.55 1.35 3.56
N GLU A 23 12.07 2.37 2.88
CA GLU A 23 10.69 2.42 2.37
C GLU A 23 10.40 1.28 1.38
N SER A 24 11.38 0.94 0.55
CA SER A 24 11.24 -0.16 -0.40
C SER A 24 11.03 -1.50 0.30
N ASP A 25 11.76 -1.74 1.39
CA ASP A 25 11.61 -2.95 2.20
C ASP A 25 10.23 -2.99 2.87
N ILE A 26 9.79 -1.87 3.43
CA ILE A 26 8.45 -1.75 4.01
C ILE A 26 7.37 -2.09 2.97
N TRP A 27 7.49 -1.52 1.76
CA TRP A 27 6.53 -1.80 0.69
C TRP A 27 6.52 -3.27 0.28
N LYS A 28 7.69 -3.89 0.15
CA LYS A 28 7.78 -5.32 -0.20
C LYS A 28 7.07 -6.18 0.82
N GLN A 29 7.23 -5.89 2.10
CA GLN A 29 6.54 -6.62 3.15
C GLN A 29 5.03 -6.40 3.11
N ALA A 30 4.61 -5.14 2.90
CA ALA A 30 3.18 -4.80 2.78
C ALA A 30 2.56 -5.52 1.58
N ARG A 31 3.25 -5.59 0.45
CA ARG A 31 2.78 -6.30 -0.74
C ARG A 31 2.59 -7.79 -0.47
N LYS A 32 3.52 -8.42 0.25
CA LYS A 32 3.39 -9.83 0.65
C LYS A 32 2.14 -10.04 1.51
N GLU A 33 1.87 -9.13 2.42
CA GLU A 33 0.66 -9.21 3.25
C GLU A 33 -0.62 -9.05 2.43
N LEU A 34 -0.63 -8.15 1.43
CA LEU A 34 -1.75 -8.03 0.51
C LEU A 34 -2.01 -9.34 -0.21
N GLU A 35 -0.95 -9.97 -0.75
CA GLU A 35 -1.06 -11.25 -1.44
C GLU A 35 -1.57 -12.34 -0.50
N ARG A 36 -1.03 -12.42 0.71
CA ARG A 36 -1.38 -13.44 1.68
C ARG A 36 -2.85 -13.37 2.10
N ARG A 37 -3.40 -12.17 2.23
CA ARG A 37 -4.77 -11.95 2.70
C ARG A 37 -5.81 -11.96 1.60
N ALA A 38 -5.37 -11.90 0.35
CA ALA A 38 -6.28 -11.86 -0.79
C ALA A 38 -6.93 -13.23 -1.04
N PRO A 39 -8.19 -13.27 -1.49
CA PRO A 39 -8.79 -14.50 -2.02
C PRO A 39 -7.98 -15.02 -3.20
N PHE A 40 -8.13 -16.31 -3.52
CA PHE A 40 -7.29 -16.99 -4.49
C PHE A 40 -7.17 -16.26 -5.85
N LEU A 41 -8.30 -15.85 -6.43
CA LEU A 41 -8.29 -15.18 -7.73
C LEU A 41 -7.66 -13.79 -7.65
N VAL A 42 -7.93 -13.06 -6.58
CA VAL A 42 -7.36 -11.73 -6.35
C VAL A 42 -5.85 -11.83 -6.13
N ARG A 43 -5.41 -12.84 -5.38
CA ARG A 43 -3.99 -13.11 -5.15
C ARG A 43 -3.26 -13.35 -6.46
N ALA A 44 -3.83 -14.16 -7.35
CA ALA A 44 -3.26 -14.42 -8.65
C ALA A 44 -3.11 -13.14 -9.48
N ALA A 45 -4.12 -12.28 -9.45
CA ALA A 45 -4.09 -10.99 -10.14
C ALA A 45 -2.99 -10.08 -9.57
N ILE A 46 -2.90 -9.98 -8.22
CA ILE A 46 -1.89 -9.15 -7.57
C ILE A 46 -0.48 -9.61 -7.95
N LYS A 47 -0.23 -10.91 -7.99
CA LYS A 47 1.08 -11.45 -8.34
C LYS A 47 1.52 -11.08 -9.75
N LEU A 48 0.59 -10.85 -10.66
CA LEU A 48 0.87 -10.44 -12.04
C LEU A 48 1.02 -8.93 -12.20
N MET A 49 0.68 -8.15 -11.18
CA MET A 49 0.73 -6.70 -11.26
C MET A 49 2.11 -6.16 -10.88
N SER A 50 2.55 -5.10 -11.57
CA SER A 50 3.72 -4.34 -11.16
C SER A 50 3.41 -3.55 -9.89
N ASP A 51 4.45 -3.10 -9.18
CA ASP A 51 4.28 -2.20 -8.05
C ASP A 51 3.52 -0.94 -8.46
N GLN A 52 3.87 -0.37 -9.62
CA GLN A 52 3.19 0.83 -10.15
C GLN A 52 1.68 0.60 -10.32
N SER A 53 1.28 -0.55 -10.83
CA SER A 53 -0.14 -0.89 -11.00
C SER A 53 -0.85 -1.02 -9.67
N LEU A 54 -0.20 -1.61 -8.67
CA LEU A 54 -0.75 -1.70 -7.32
C LEU A 54 -0.90 -0.32 -6.68
N TRP A 55 0.12 0.53 -6.81
CA TRP A 55 0.04 1.90 -6.29
C TRP A 55 -1.08 2.69 -6.97
N SER A 56 -1.27 2.49 -8.27
CA SER A 56 -2.37 3.12 -9.00
C SER A 56 -3.74 2.72 -8.43
N ARG A 57 -3.94 1.44 -8.16
CA ARG A 57 -5.19 0.95 -7.58
C ARG A 57 -5.42 1.50 -6.18
N ILE A 58 -4.39 1.46 -5.34
CA ILE A 58 -4.49 1.96 -3.96
C ILE A 58 -4.77 3.46 -3.97
N THR A 59 -4.05 4.22 -4.80
CA THR A 59 -4.25 5.66 -4.92
C THR A 59 -5.64 5.98 -5.42
N GLY A 60 -6.13 5.24 -6.41
CA GLY A 60 -7.50 5.40 -6.93
C GLY A 60 -8.56 5.17 -5.86
N TYR A 61 -8.38 4.14 -5.04
CA TYR A 61 -9.28 3.86 -3.92
C TYR A 61 -9.30 5.02 -2.90
N ILE A 62 -8.12 5.52 -2.54
CA ILE A 62 -7.99 6.63 -1.59
C ILE A 62 -8.66 7.89 -2.15
N ASN A 63 -8.37 8.21 -3.41
CA ASN A 63 -8.92 9.40 -4.06
C ASN A 63 -10.44 9.34 -4.14
N GLU A 64 -11.00 8.21 -4.53
CA GLU A 64 -12.43 8.05 -4.63
C GLU A 64 -13.10 8.13 -3.27
N LYS A 65 -12.57 7.43 -2.28
CA LYS A 65 -13.17 7.38 -0.95
C LYS A 65 -13.16 8.72 -0.23
N HIS A 66 -12.11 9.51 -0.41
CA HIS A 66 -11.92 10.78 0.30
C HIS A 66 -12.06 12.01 -0.58
N ASN A 67 -12.47 11.84 -1.83
CA ASN A 67 -12.62 12.93 -2.79
C ASN A 67 -11.33 13.74 -2.92
N LEU A 68 -10.20 13.04 -3.08
CA LEU A 68 -8.88 13.62 -3.24
C LEU A 68 -8.40 13.48 -4.69
N HIS A 69 -7.31 14.16 -5.01
CA HIS A 69 -6.68 14.13 -6.34
C HIS A 69 -5.18 13.90 -6.22
N GLU A 70 -4.78 12.93 -5.37
CA GLU A 70 -3.38 12.58 -5.19
C GLU A 70 -2.82 11.91 -6.45
N PRO A 71 -1.61 12.28 -6.88
CA PRO A 71 -0.98 11.61 -8.02
C PRO A 71 -0.54 10.20 -7.65
N VAL A 72 -0.47 9.32 -8.65
CA VAL A 72 0.00 7.95 -8.46
C VAL A 72 1.51 7.99 -8.17
N PRO A 73 1.97 7.34 -7.08
CA PRO A 73 3.39 7.27 -6.77
C PRO A 73 4.19 6.54 -7.85
N ASN A 74 5.45 6.95 -8.02
CA ASN A 74 6.38 6.31 -8.93
C ASN A 74 7.48 5.52 -8.20
N THR A 75 7.60 5.72 -6.90
CA THR A 75 8.60 5.05 -6.06
C THR A 75 7.97 4.62 -4.73
N ALA A 76 8.65 3.71 -4.03
CA ALA A 76 8.19 3.29 -2.70
C ALA A 76 8.20 4.47 -1.73
N GLU A 77 9.19 5.36 -1.82
CA GLU A 77 9.27 6.55 -0.97
C GLU A 77 8.06 7.46 -1.19
N GLU A 78 7.67 7.67 -2.44
CA GLU A 78 6.49 8.47 -2.77
C GLU A 78 5.21 7.80 -2.27
N PHE A 79 5.13 6.47 -2.39
CA PHE A 79 3.98 5.71 -1.88
C PHE A 79 3.85 5.85 -0.37
N MET A 80 4.96 5.72 0.37
CA MET A 80 4.95 5.89 1.81
C MET A 80 4.55 7.31 2.20
N ALA A 81 5.06 8.31 1.46
CA ALA A 81 4.69 9.70 1.68
C ALA A 81 3.18 9.94 1.46
N LEU A 82 2.63 9.34 0.40
CA LEU A 82 1.19 9.41 0.15
C LEU A 82 0.39 8.82 1.31
N GLY A 83 0.80 7.65 1.80
CA GLY A 83 0.15 7.01 2.93
C GLY A 83 0.18 7.85 4.20
N ILE A 84 1.30 8.50 4.47
CA ILE A 84 1.45 9.39 5.62
C ILE A 84 0.54 10.62 5.47
N ARG A 85 0.53 11.27 4.29
CA ARG A 85 -0.32 12.45 4.05
C ARG A 85 -1.80 12.14 4.21
N THR A 86 -2.21 10.95 3.80
CA THR A 86 -3.63 10.56 3.80
C THR A 86 -4.05 9.80 5.07
N GLY A 87 -3.12 9.54 5.98
CA GLY A 87 -3.41 8.88 7.25
C GLY A 87 -3.44 7.36 7.21
N TYR A 88 -3.12 6.75 6.07
CA TYR A 88 -3.09 5.28 5.96
C TYR A 88 -1.80 4.66 6.47
N ILE A 89 -0.75 5.45 6.60
CA ILE A 89 0.55 4.99 7.10
C ILE A 89 0.99 5.95 8.21
N THR A 90 1.43 5.38 9.33
CA THR A 90 1.89 6.16 10.49
C THR A 90 3.27 5.67 10.89
N ARG A 91 4.21 6.60 11.02
CA ARG A 91 5.54 6.26 11.51
C ARG A 91 5.50 6.01 13.03
N LEU A 92 6.13 4.91 13.46
CA LEU A 92 6.10 4.48 14.86
C LEU A 92 7.43 4.67 15.59
N ASP A 93 8.50 5.03 14.90
CA ASP A 93 9.81 5.25 15.49
C ASP A 93 10.27 6.71 15.42
#